data_aaeb255a46170f1e3f77aa5709add0b0
#
_entry.id   aaeb255a46170f1e3f77aa5709add0b0
#
_cell.length_a   1.000
_cell.length_b   1.000
_cell.length_c   1.000
_cell.angle_alpha   90.00
_cell.angle_beta   90.00
_cell.angle_gamma   90.00
#
_symmetry.space_group_name_H-M   'P 1'
#
loop_
_entity.id
_entity.type
_entity.pdbx_description
1 polymer ?
#
loop_
_entity_poly.entity_id
_entity_poly.type
_entity_poly.pdbx_seq_one_letter_code
_entity_poly.pdbx_strand_id
1 'polypeptide(L)'
;MLNPINLNGQIKDGDSISFNQIKRGLNFGDGLFETIRVINGQSILLNAHFNRISSGLEVLKIKKNYSFNPNSLQKHINELLLYKNIKHGGKVKVYVFRGGLGTYKPETNQMSFIIEATDLEHNIYELNKKGYLVDVYNEYSKTVNQLSFFKTSNSLLYVLAAVTASENNLD
;
A
#
# COMPACT_ATOMS: atom_id res chain seq x y z
N MET A 1 -12.13 -9.96 -15.82
CA MET A 1 -10.80 -9.85 -15.21
C MET A 1 -10.81 -10.68 -13.96
N LEU A 2 -9.85 -11.58 -13.79
CA LEU A 2 -9.78 -12.47 -12.63
C LEU A 2 -9.26 -11.74 -11.39
N ASN A 3 -8.37 -10.75 -11.54
CA ASN A 3 -7.76 -9.99 -10.47
C ASN A 3 -7.76 -8.47 -10.78
N PRO A 4 -8.92 -7.80 -10.75
CA PRO A 4 -9.00 -6.40 -11.10
C PRO A 4 -8.29 -5.51 -10.07
N ILE A 5 -7.46 -4.61 -10.60
CA ILE A 5 -6.74 -3.57 -9.89
C ILE A 5 -6.95 -2.21 -10.57
N ASN A 6 -6.61 -1.12 -9.89
CA ASN A 6 -6.47 0.18 -10.53
C ASN A 6 -4.98 0.49 -10.71
N LEU A 7 -4.52 0.64 -11.94
CA LEU A 7 -3.18 1.08 -12.29
C LEU A 7 -3.24 2.50 -12.89
N ASN A 8 -2.69 3.48 -12.21
CA ASN A 8 -2.63 4.88 -12.65
C ASN A 8 -3.99 5.47 -13.08
N GLY A 9 -5.06 5.11 -12.36
CA GLY A 9 -6.41 5.59 -12.63
C GLY A 9 -7.24 4.72 -13.59
N GLN A 10 -6.70 3.61 -14.08
CA GLN A 10 -7.39 2.69 -15.00
C GLN A 10 -7.58 1.31 -14.36
N ILE A 11 -8.80 0.76 -14.45
CA ILE A 11 -9.06 -0.61 -14.04
C ILE A 11 -8.42 -1.56 -15.05
N LYS A 12 -7.58 -2.47 -14.58
CA LYS A 12 -6.86 -3.48 -15.37
C LYS A 12 -6.88 -4.82 -14.68
N ASP A 13 -6.61 -5.86 -15.42
CA ASP A 13 -6.30 -7.16 -14.83
C ASP A 13 -4.88 -7.13 -14.24
N GLY A 14 -4.74 -7.47 -12.96
CA GLY A 14 -3.46 -7.50 -12.27
C GLY A 14 -2.46 -8.44 -12.94
N ASP A 15 -2.94 -9.54 -13.52
CA ASP A 15 -2.12 -10.52 -14.23
C ASP A 15 -1.56 -9.95 -15.56
N SER A 16 -2.11 -8.85 -16.07
CA SER A 16 -1.63 -8.18 -17.28
C SER A 16 -0.55 -7.11 -17.04
N ILE A 17 -0.16 -6.87 -15.79
CA ILE A 17 0.89 -5.88 -15.47
C ILE A 17 2.23 -6.38 -15.99
N SER A 18 2.86 -5.61 -16.85
CA SER A 18 4.21 -5.94 -17.29
C SER A 18 5.24 -5.69 -16.19
N PHE A 19 6.27 -6.53 -16.11
CA PHE A 19 7.38 -6.39 -15.17
C PHE A 19 8.02 -5.00 -15.23
N ASN A 20 8.15 -4.40 -16.40
CA ASN A 20 8.74 -3.07 -16.56
C ASN A 20 7.93 -1.96 -15.87
N GLN A 21 6.62 -2.14 -15.68
CA GLN A 21 5.79 -1.15 -15.00
C GLN A 21 6.03 -1.08 -13.49
N ILE A 22 6.47 -2.19 -12.88
CA ILE A 22 6.69 -2.33 -11.43
C ILE A 22 8.15 -2.56 -11.04
N LYS A 23 9.03 -2.63 -12.03
CA LYS A 23 10.43 -3.07 -11.88
C LYS A 23 11.19 -2.33 -10.78
N ARG A 24 11.03 -1.01 -10.68
CA ARG A 24 11.74 -0.23 -9.65
C ARG A 24 11.24 -0.51 -8.24
N GLY A 25 9.92 -0.61 -8.08
CA GLY A 25 9.30 -0.99 -6.81
C GLY A 25 9.78 -2.36 -6.34
N LEU A 26 9.86 -3.32 -7.25
CA LEU A 26 10.33 -4.68 -6.96
C LEU A 26 11.84 -4.74 -6.68
N ASN A 27 12.68 -4.14 -7.54
CA ASN A 27 14.14 -4.27 -7.41
C ASN A 27 14.74 -3.45 -6.26
N PHE A 28 14.13 -2.31 -5.91
CA PHE A 28 14.73 -1.34 -4.99
C PHE A 28 13.83 -0.97 -3.81
N GLY A 29 12.58 -1.46 -3.77
CA GLY A 29 11.61 -0.96 -2.80
C GLY A 29 11.35 0.55 -2.94
N ASP A 30 11.50 1.12 -4.15
CA ASP A 30 11.47 2.56 -4.45
C ASP A 30 10.02 3.07 -4.47
N GLY A 31 9.38 3.04 -3.31
CA GLY A 31 7.99 3.43 -3.15
C GLY A 31 7.48 3.34 -1.71
N LEU A 32 6.20 3.60 -1.59
CA LEU A 32 5.42 3.65 -0.36
C LEU A 32 4.14 2.84 -0.52
N PHE A 33 3.54 2.43 0.59
CA PHE A 33 2.20 1.86 0.54
C PHE A 33 1.34 2.33 1.72
N GLU A 34 0.03 2.31 1.51
CA GLU A 34 -0.97 2.52 2.54
C GLU A 34 -1.99 1.38 2.55
N THR A 35 -2.54 1.12 3.71
CA THR A 35 -3.64 0.17 3.88
C THR A 35 -4.81 0.92 4.50
N ILE A 36 -5.89 1.03 3.77
CA ILE A 36 -7.07 1.83 4.10
C ILE A 36 -8.23 0.89 4.37
N ARG A 37 -8.86 1.02 5.51
CA ARG A 37 -10.10 0.31 5.82
C ARG A 37 -11.27 0.97 5.08
N VAL A 38 -12.15 0.14 4.53
CA VAL A 38 -13.44 0.57 3.97
C VAL A 38 -14.55 0.06 4.89
N ILE A 39 -15.47 0.95 5.25
CA ILE A 39 -16.66 0.68 6.06
C ILE A 39 -17.85 1.32 5.35
N ASN A 40 -18.90 0.55 5.08
CA ASN A 40 -20.08 1.01 4.33
C ASN A 40 -19.71 1.73 3.01
N GLY A 41 -18.73 1.18 2.27
CA GLY A 41 -18.24 1.76 1.03
C GLY A 41 -17.40 3.04 1.18
N GLN A 42 -17.10 3.48 2.39
CA GLN A 42 -16.33 4.70 2.64
C GLN A 42 -14.90 4.38 3.10
N SER A 43 -13.91 5.02 2.49
CA SER A 43 -12.51 4.94 2.89
C SER A 43 -12.28 5.69 4.21
N ILE A 44 -11.90 4.98 5.26
CA ILE A 44 -11.70 5.55 6.59
C ILE A 44 -10.37 6.30 6.65
N LEU A 45 -10.38 7.52 7.18
CA LEU A 45 -9.21 8.40 7.36
C LEU A 45 -8.41 8.65 6.06
N LEU A 46 -9.08 8.70 4.90
CA LEU A 46 -8.43 8.86 3.60
C LEU A 46 -7.45 10.04 3.55
N ASN A 47 -7.84 11.19 4.10
CA ASN A 47 -6.98 12.38 4.10
C ASN A 47 -5.67 12.16 4.90
N ALA A 48 -5.72 11.45 6.02
CA ALA A 48 -4.54 11.14 6.81
C ALA A 48 -3.59 10.20 6.04
N HIS A 49 -4.14 9.15 5.39
CA HIS A 49 -3.39 8.26 4.51
C HIS A 49 -2.76 9.02 3.33
N PHE A 50 -3.55 9.87 2.66
CA PHE A 50 -3.07 10.69 1.54
C PHE A 50 -1.94 11.64 1.96
N ASN A 51 -2.09 12.32 3.10
CA ASN A 51 -1.06 13.23 3.62
C ASN A 51 0.25 12.48 3.90
N ARG A 52 0.19 11.27 4.48
CA ARG A 52 1.38 10.45 4.72
C ARG A 52 2.04 9.99 3.41
N ILE A 53 1.25 9.59 2.40
CA ILE A 53 1.77 9.32 1.05
C ILE A 53 2.48 10.57 0.50
N SER A 54 1.83 11.74 0.54
CA SER A 54 2.37 12.97 -0.04
C SER A 54 3.70 13.37 0.61
N SER A 55 3.77 13.37 1.95
CA SER A 55 5.01 13.66 2.67
C SER A 55 6.12 12.64 2.39
N GLY A 56 5.75 11.36 2.27
CA GLY A 56 6.70 10.31 1.90
C GLY A 56 7.24 10.47 0.48
N LEU A 57 6.39 10.85 -0.48
CA LEU A 57 6.82 11.14 -1.87
C LEU A 57 7.82 12.29 -1.93
N GLU A 58 7.63 13.34 -1.11
CA GLU A 58 8.56 14.47 -1.00
C GLU A 58 9.93 14.00 -0.49
N VAL A 59 9.96 13.20 0.58
CA VAL A 59 11.20 12.66 1.15
C VAL A 59 11.92 11.74 0.16
N LEU A 60 11.19 10.90 -0.58
CA LEU A 60 11.74 10.04 -1.63
C LEU A 60 12.06 10.79 -2.93
N LYS A 61 11.79 12.11 -3.00
CA LYS A 61 11.96 12.92 -4.22
C LYS A 61 11.22 12.33 -5.42
N ILE A 62 10.05 11.76 -5.19
CA ILE A 62 9.14 11.28 -6.23
C ILE A 62 8.14 12.39 -6.56
N LYS A 63 8.08 12.78 -7.83
CA LYS A 63 7.18 13.85 -8.29
C LYS A 63 5.75 13.33 -8.37
N LYS A 64 4.89 13.90 -7.54
CA LYS A 64 3.46 13.61 -7.56
C LYS A 64 2.79 14.19 -8.81
N ASN A 65 1.95 13.40 -9.47
CA ASN A 65 1.12 13.90 -10.54
C ASN A 65 0.13 14.94 -10.02
N TYR A 66 -0.07 16.03 -10.73
CA TYR A 66 -0.99 17.10 -10.30
C TYR A 66 -2.42 16.59 -10.08
N SER A 67 -2.86 15.63 -10.89
CA SER A 67 -4.18 14.99 -10.77
C SER A 67 -4.30 14.05 -9.56
N PHE A 68 -3.20 13.63 -8.93
CA PHE A 68 -3.23 12.75 -7.75
C PHE A 68 -3.47 13.58 -6.49
N ASN A 69 -4.71 13.63 -6.07
CA ASN A 69 -5.21 14.37 -4.90
C ASN A 69 -6.22 13.49 -4.12
N PRO A 70 -6.67 13.89 -2.92
CA PRO A 70 -7.61 13.07 -2.13
C PRO A 70 -8.88 12.70 -2.89
N ASN A 71 -9.45 13.63 -3.65
CA ASN A 71 -10.69 13.39 -4.40
C ASN A 71 -10.49 12.37 -5.53
N SER A 72 -9.38 12.48 -6.28
CA SER A 72 -9.06 11.51 -7.34
C SER A 72 -8.75 10.13 -6.75
N LEU A 73 -8.03 10.06 -5.63
CA LEU A 73 -7.76 8.79 -4.95
C LEU A 73 -9.06 8.14 -4.47
N GLN A 74 -9.96 8.90 -3.84
CA GLN A 74 -11.27 8.40 -3.43
C GLN A 74 -12.08 7.88 -4.62
N LYS A 75 -12.09 8.64 -5.73
CA LYS A 75 -12.77 8.22 -6.97
C LYS A 75 -12.23 6.89 -7.47
N HIS A 76 -10.91 6.73 -7.59
CA HIS A 76 -10.29 5.49 -8.06
C HIS A 76 -10.55 4.30 -7.14
N ILE A 77 -10.57 4.54 -5.81
CA ILE A 77 -10.94 3.51 -4.83
C ILE A 77 -12.41 3.10 -5.06
N ASN A 78 -13.33 4.05 -5.14
CA ASN A 78 -14.76 3.77 -5.32
C ASN A 78 -15.04 3.00 -6.62
N GLU A 79 -14.39 3.39 -7.72
CA GLU A 79 -14.49 2.69 -9.02
C GLU A 79 -14.04 1.23 -8.89
N LEU A 80 -12.92 0.97 -8.19
CA LEU A 80 -12.42 -0.38 -7.98
C LEU A 80 -13.32 -1.21 -7.06
N LEU A 81 -13.81 -0.63 -5.96
CA LEU A 81 -14.77 -1.28 -5.05
C LEU A 81 -16.05 -1.68 -5.79
N LEU A 82 -16.58 -0.75 -6.60
CA LEU A 82 -17.77 -1.03 -7.42
C LEU A 82 -17.52 -2.16 -8.42
N TYR A 83 -16.38 -2.10 -9.13
CA TYR A 83 -16.01 -3.13 -10.10
C TYR A 83 -15.87 -4.52 -9.47
N LYS A 84 -15.30 -4.59 -8.26
CA LYS A 84 -15.15 -5.84 -7.48
C LYS A 84 -16.40 -6.24 -6.70
N ASN A 85 -17.49 -5.46 -6.79
CA ASN A 85 -18.74 -5.66 -6.03
C ASN A 85 -18.52 -5.67 -4.49
N ILE A 86 -17.54 -4.93 -3.99
CA ILE A 86 -17.28 -4.76 -2.55
C ILE A 86 -18.17 -3.65 -2.03
N LYS A 87 -19.28 -4.02 -1.37
CA LYS A 87 -20.34 -3.08 -0.96
C LYS A 87 -20.29 -2.65 0.50
N HIS A 88 -19.74 -3.49 1.36
CA HIS A 88 -19.82 -3.32 2.81
C HIS A 88 -18.47 -2.98 3.40
N GLY A 89 -17.73 -3.98 3.79
CA GLY A 89 -16.40 -3.86 4.37
C GLY A 89 -15.31 -4.22 3.39
N GLY A 90 -14.16 -3.54 3.50
CA GLY A 90 -13.05 -3.85 2.63
C GLY A 90 -11.72 -3.36 3.17
N LYS A 91 -10.66 -3.86 2.56
CA LYS A 91 -9.29 -3.42 2.74
C LYS A 91 -8.73 -2.99 1.39
N VAL A 92 -8.33 -1.73 1.31
CA VAL A 92 -7.68 -1.17 0.12
C VAL A 92 -6.21 -0.98 0.40
N LYS A 93 -5.35 -1.48 -0.49
CA LYS A 93 -3.92 -1.15 -0.51
C LYS A 93 -3.64 -0.20 -1.65
N VAL A 94 -2.92 0.87 -1.33
CA VAL A 94 -2.45 1.87 -2.30
C VAL A 94 -0.93 1.81 -2.30
N TYR A 95 -0.35 1.35 -3.40
CA TYR A 95 1.09 1.38 -3.63
C TYR A 95 1.42 2.58 -4.51
N VAL A 96 2.38 3.38 -4.09
CA VAL A 96 2.89 4.52 -4.86
C VAL A 96 4.39 4.37 -4.99
N PHE A 97 4.90 4.37 -6.20
CA PHE A 97 6.30 4.10 -6.47
C PHE A 97 6.81 4.97 -7.62
N ARG A 98 8.13 5.05 -7.76
CA ARG A 98 8.76 5.74 -8.87
C ARG A 98 8.57 4.92 -10.14
N GLY A 99 7.98 5.54 -11.17
CA GLY A 99 7.83 4.95 -12.49
C GLY A 99 9.14 4.90 -13.29
N GLY A 100 9.05 4.33 -14.48
CA GLY A 100 10.19 4.21 -15.40
C GLY A 100 11.19 3.14 -15.02
N LEU A 101 12.35 3.18 -15.67
CA LEU A 101 13.43 2.22 -15.55
C LEU A 101 14.68 2.85 -14.90
N GLY A 102 15.85 2.30 -15.19
CA GLY A 102 17.13 2.72 -14.66
C GLY A 102 17.62 1.84 -13.51
N THR A 103 18.83 2.13 -13.03
CA THR A 103 19.46 1.49 -11.87
C THR A 103 19.18 2.30 -10.60
N TYR A 104 20.14 2.49 -9.70
CA TYR A 104 19.99 3.42 -8.56
C TYR A 104 19.68 4.85 -9.03
N LYS A 105 20.22 5.27 -10.18
CA LYS A 105 19.83 6.50 -10.86
C LYS A 105 18.58 6.23 -11.68
N PRO A 106 17.41 6.82 -11.33
CA PRO A 106 16.18 6.63 -12.09
C PRO A 106 16.21 7.44 -13.40
N GLU A 107 15.53 6.92 -14.42
CA GLU A 107 15.30 7.65 -15.68
C GLU A 107 14.27 8.77 -15.52
N THR A 108 13.35 8.62 -14.60
CA THR A 108 12.34 9.62 -14.25
C THR A 108 12.06 9.64 -12.76
N ASN A 109 11.58 10.78 -12.26
CA ASN A 109 11.09 10.91 -10.90
C ASN A 109 9.55 10.92 -10.82
N GLN A 110 8.85 10.64 -11.91
CA GLN A 110 7.39 10.63 -11.90
C GLN A 110 6.85 9.43 -11.12
N MET A 111 5.76 9.65 -10.38
CA MET A 111 5.08 8.58 -9.67
C MET A 111 4.29 7.66 -10.62
N SER A 112 4.14 6.42 -10.20
CA SER A 112 3.09 5.50 -10.61
C SER A 112 2.38 4.98 -9.37
N PHE A 113 1.14 4.49 -9.50
CA PHE A 113 0.43 3.89 -8.38
C PHE A 113 -0.42 2.68 -8.80
N ILE A 114 -0.60 1.78 -7.86
CA ILE A 114 -1.50 0.63 -7.95
C ILE A 114 -2.45 0.69 -6.74
N ILE A 115 -3.72 0.43 -6.98
CA ILE A 115 -4.71 0.23 -5.93
C ILE A 115 -5.27 -1.19 -6.05
N GLU A 116 -5.21 -1.92 -4.95
CA GLU A 116 -5.83 -3.23 -4.77
C GLU A 116 -6.96 -3.11 -3.76
N ALA A 117 -8.00 -3.92 -3.92
CA ALA A 117 -9.09 -4.01 -2.96
C ALA A 117 -9.43 -5.46 -2.67
N THR A 118 -9.62 -5.76 -1.40
CA THR A 118 -10.03 -7.08 -0.90
C THR A 118 -11.28 -6.90 -0.05
N ASP A 119 -12.27 -7.76 -0.27
CA ASP A 119 -13.47 -7.81 0.56
C ASP A 119 -13.13 -8.32 1.96
N LEU A 120 -13.87 -7.84 2.97
CA LEU A 120 -13.76 -8.28 4.35
C LEU A 120 -15.16 -8.61 4.87
N GLU A 121 -15.30 -9.76 5.51
CA GLU A 121 -16.57 -10.24 6.06
C GLU A 121 -17.22 -9.24 7.02
N HIS A 122 -16.41 -8.56 7.84
CA HIS A 122 -16.92 -7.66 8.87
C HIS A 122 -16.77 -6.20 8.44
N ASN A 123 -17.89 -5.48 8.54
CA ASN A 123 -17.99 -4.07 8.23
C ASN A 123 -17.75 -3.14 9.44
N ILE A 124 -17.31 -3.72 10.54
CA ILE A 124 -17.03 -3.02 11.80
C ILE A 124 -15.63 -3.38 12.33
N TYR A 125 -15.13 -2.58 13.24
CA TYR A 125 -13.98 -2.95 14.06
C TYR A 125 -14.48 -3.74 15.25
N GLU A 126 -13.98 -4.96 15.40
CA GLU A 126 -14.26 -5.80 16.55
C GLU A 126 -13.00 -6.01 17.38
N LEU A 127 -13.15 -5.91 18.70
CA LEU A 127 -12.07 -6.24 19.62
C LEU A 127 -11.90 -7.76 19.66
N ASN A 128 -10.67 -8.24 19.48
CA ASN A 128 -10.37 -9.65 19.67
C ASN A 128 -10.57 -10.05 21.14
N LYS A 129 -11.57 -10.88 21.39
CA LYS A 129 -11.94 -11.31 22.76
C LYS A 129 -10.91 -12.22 23.42
N LYS A 130 -10.11 -12.94 22.64
CA LYS A 130 -9.05 -13.83 23.14
C LYS A 130 -7.74 -13.10 23.44
N GLY A 131 -7.59 -11.85 22.96
CA GLY A 131 -6.31 -11.16 22.94
C GLY A 131 -5.37 -11.72 21.87
N TYR A 132 -4.14 -11.28 21.89
CA TYR A 132 -3.06 -11.70 20.99
C TYR A 132 -1.86 -12.16 21.82
N LEU A 133 -1.23 -13.26 21.41
CA LEU A 133 0.04 -13.71 21.95
C LEU A 133 1.16 -12.99 21.19
N VAL A 134 1.92 -12.14 21.88
CA VAL A 134 2.93 -11.27 21.28
C VAL A 134 4.26 -11.38 22.00
N ASP A 135 5.34 -11.10 21.29
CA ASP A 135 6.69 -11.00 21.82
C ASP A 135 7.46 -9.85 21.17
N VAL A 136 8.65 -9.56 21.66
CA VAL A 136 9.54 -8.54 21.14
C VAL A 136 10.56 -9.17 20.21
N TYR A 137 10.57 -8.74 18.94
CA TYR A 137 11.58 -9.17 17.96
C TYR A 137 12.93 -8.50 18.23
N ASN A 138 13.94 -9.28 18.64
CA ASN A 138 15.23 -8.77 19.10
C ASN A 138 16.41 -9.05 18.15
N GLU A 139 16.21 -9.81 17.05
CA GLU A 139 17.31 -10.17 16.15
C GLU A 139 17.86 -8.98 15.37
N TYR A 140 16.96 -8.12 14.91
CA TYR A 140 17.33 -6.90 14.17
C TYR A 140 16.54 -5.70 14.66
N SER A 141 17.20 -4.57 14.79
CA SER A 141 16.55 -3.32 15.17
C SER A 141 16.23 -2.44 13.97
N LYS A 142 15.12 -1.72 14.05
CA LYS A 142 14.76 -0.72 13.05
C LYS A 142 15.66 0.51 13.21
N THR A 143 16.40 0.86 12.17
CA THR A 143 17.16 2.12 12.16
C THR A 143 16.19 3.30 12.22
N VAL A 144 16.38 4.19 13.18
CA VAL A 144 15.57 5.42 13.31
C VAL A 144 16.19 6.51 12.44
N ASN A 145 15.50 6.85 11.36
CA ASN A 145 15.87 7.94 10.45
C ASN A 145 14.60 8.53 9.80
N GLN A 146 14.75 9.48 8.91
CA GLN A 146 13.62 10.13 8.25
C GLN A 146 12.70 9.17 7.50
N LEU A 147 13.23 8.07 6.92
CA LEU A 147 12.43 7.07 6.21
C LEU A 147 11.59 6.21 7.14
N SER A 148 11.96 6.09 8.42
CA SER A 148 11.23 5.25 9.38
C SER A 148 9.85 5.79 9.77
N PHE A 149 9.53 7.04 9.45
CA PHE A 149 8.19 7.62 9.64
C PHE A 149 7.18 7.22 8.56
N PHE A 150 7.64 6.62 7.46
CA PHE A 150 6.81 6.27 6.32
C PHE A 150 6.70 4.77 6.13
N LYS A 151 5.60 4.34 5.52
CA LYS A 151 5.38 2.96 5.10
C LYS A 151 6.07 2.72 3.75
N THR A 152 7.42 2.67 3.76
CA THR A 152 8.19 2.36 2.55
C THR A 152 7.97 0.91 2.12
N SER A 153 8.08 0.64 0.81
CA SER A 153 7.98 -0.73 0.27
C SER A 153 9.13 -1.64 0.75
N ASN A 154 10.19 -1.07 1.33
CA ASN A 154 11.27 -1.82 1.96
C ASN A 154 10.86 -2.23 3.39
N SER A 155 10.16 -3.35 3.50
CA SER A 155 9.57 -3.86 4.74
C SER A 155 10.14 -5.21 5.19
N LEU A 156 11.38 -5.53 4.77
CA LEU A 156 12.02 -6.82 5.04
C LEU A 156 12.11 -7.15 6.54
N LEU A 157 12.43 -6.15 7.37
CA LEU A 157 12.45 -6.32 8.82
C LEU A 157 11.12 -6.84 9.39
N TYR A 158 10.01 -6.28 8.91
CA TYR A 158 8.67 -6.72 9.35
C TYR A 158 8.31 -8.11 8.84
N VAL A 159 8.81 -8.50 7.67
CA VAL A 159 8.64 -9.85 7.14
C VAL A 159 9.41 -10.86 8.01
N LEU A 160 10.66 -10.56 8.37
CA LEU A 160 11.46 -11.42 9.24
C LEU A 160 10.80 -11.56 10.61
N ALA A 161 10.36 -10.46 11.22
CA ALA A 161 9.66 -10.51 12.49
C ALA A 161 8.37 -11.35 12.42
N ALA A 162 7.60 -11.24 11.33
CA ALA A 162 6.39 -12.05 11.15
C ALA A 162 6.70 -13.54 10.93
N VAL A 163 7.81 -13.89 10.25
CA VAL A 163 8.27 -15.27 10.12
C VAL A 163 8.62 -15.84 11.50
N THR A 164 9.44 -15.12 12.28
CA THR A 164 9.80 -15.54 13.65
C THR A 164 8.58 -15.68 14.55
N ALA A 165 7.61 -14.75 14.46
CA ALA A 165 6.35 -14.86 15.20
C ALA A 165 5.61 -16.15 14.85
N SER A 166 5.48 -16.47 13.57
CA SER A 166 4.84 -17.70 13.09
C SER A 166 5.55 -18.96 13.59
N GLU A 167 6.88 -19.01 13.56
CA GLU A 167 7.69 -20.14 14.06
C GLU A 167 7.50 -20.36 15.57
N ASN A 168 7.23 -19.30 16.33
CA ASN A 168 7.00 -19.35 17.77
C ASN A 168 5.51 -19.44 18.15
N ASN A 169 4.60 -19.66 17.18
CA ASN A 169 3.14 -19.70 17.38
C ASN A 169 2.59 -18.43 18.04
N LEU A 170 3.15 -17.29 17.72
CA LEU A 170 2.63 -15.96 18.07
C LEU A 170 1.62 -15.48 17.02
N ASP A 171 0.75 -14.50 17.42
CA ASP A 171 -0.26 -13.90 16.54
C ASP A 171 0.29 -12.80 15.63
#